data_c3c83606d861e51b1300f644a1c2e851
#
_entry.id   c3c83606d861e51b1300f644a1c2e851
#
_cell.length_a   1.000
_cell.length_b   1.000
_cell.length_c   1.000
_cell.angle_alpha   90.00
_cell.angle_beta   90.00
_cell.angle_gamma   90.00
#
_symmetry.space_group_name_H-M   'P 1'
#
loop_
_entity.id
_entity.type
_entity.pdbx_description
1 polymer ?
#
loop_
_entity_poly.entity_id
_entity_poly.type
_entity_poly.pdbx_seq_one_letter_code
_entity_poly.pdbx_strand_id
1 'polypeptide(L)'
;MLFRSVTQAVALTALDHRQELLSQVAVLRAERDALAEHLRGRGHLVAPSDANFLLFRPLLTAGGDRRAVWQSLLDQGVLIREVGPQPWLRVSIGTPDDNSAFRTALEEADPR
;
A
#
# COMPACT_ATOMS: atom_id res chain seq x y z
N MET A 1 8.97 8.32 -39.62
CA MET A 1 8.28 8.65 -38.38
C MET A 1 8.19 7.46 -37.44
N LEU A 2 9.33 7.13 -36.91
CA LEU A 2 9.49 5.98 -36.01
C LEU A 2 8.66 6.13 -34.73
N PHE A 3 8.52 7.36 -34.21
CA PHE A 3 7.79 7.60 -32.96
C PHE A 3 6.31 7.25 -33.04
N ARG A 4 5.65 7.57 -34.16
CA ARG A 4 4.23 7.23 -34.31
C ARG A 4 4.00 5.72 -34.35
N SER A 5 4.85 5.00 -35.07
CA SER A 5 4.73 3.54 -35.19
C SER A 5 4.93 2.86 -33.84
N VAL A 6 5.92 3.30 -33.06
CA VAL A 6 6.18 2.75 -31.72
C VAL A 6 5.02 3.07 -30.78
N THR A 7 4.52 4.29 -30.78
CA THR A 7 3.38 4.69 -29.93
C THR A 7 2.12 3.89 -30.29
N GLN A 8 1.84 3.69 -31.56
CA GLN A 8 0.68 2.90 -31.99
C GLN A 8 0.83 1.43 -31.58
N ALA A 9 2.02 0.85 -31.73
CA ALA A 9 2.27 -0.52 -31.33
C ALA A 9 2.06 -0.72 -29.83
N VAL A 10 2.52 0.22 -29.01
CA VAL A 10 2.32 0.18 -27.56
C VAL A 10 0.84 0.30 -27.21
N ALA A 11 0.10 1.21 -27.85
CA ALA A 11 -1.32 1.38 -27.64
C ALA A 11 -2.13 0.12 -28.01
N LEU A 12 -1.81 -0.50 -29.15
CA LEU A 12 -2.46 -1.73 -29.59
C LEU A 12 -2.17 -2.88 -28.64
N THR A 13 -0.94 -3.01 -28.18
CA THR A 13 -0.56 -4.04 -27.21
C THR A 13 -1.32 -3.85 -25.90
N ALA A 14 -1.46 -2.62 -25.42
CA ALA A 14 -2.22 -2.32 -24.22
C ALA A 14 -3.70 -2.69 -24.37
N LEU A 15 -4.29 -2.43 -25.54
CA LEU A 15 -5.67 -2.81 -25.83
C LEU A 15 -5.85 -4.33 -25.88
N ASP A 16 -4.89 -5.06 -26.48
CA ASP A 16 -4.93 -6.51 -26.54
C ASP A 16 -4.88 -7.16 -25.16
N HIS A 17 -4.22 -6.51 -24.20
CA HIS A 17 -4.10 -7.00 -22.84
C HIS A 17 -5.06 -6.32 -21.85
N ARG A 18 -6.11 -5.68 -22.37
CA ARG A 18 -7.06 -4.94 -21.55
C ARG A 18 -7.69 -5.78 -20.45
N GLN A 19 -8.10 -7.00 -20.74
CA GLN A 19 -8.73 -7.89 -19.77
C GLN A 19 -7.77 -8.24 -18.62
N GLU A 20 -6.53 -8.48 -18.99
CA GLU A 20 -5.46 -8.79 -18.04
C GLU A 20 -5.18 -7.59 -17.13
N LEU A 21 -5.10 -6.39 -17.70
CA LEU A 21 -4.90 -5.15 -16.93
C LEU A 21 -6.08 -4.88 -15.99
N LEU A 22 -7.31 -5.07 -16.46
CA LEU A 22 -8.50 -4.89 -15.63
C LEU A 22 -8.53 -5.90 -14.47
N SER A 23 -8.10 -7.14 -14.71
CA SER A 23 -8.00 -8.15 -13.67
C SER A 23 -6.98 -7.76 -12.62
N GLN A 24 -5.82 -7.23 -13.02
CA GLN A 24 -4.79 -6.75 -12.10
C GLN A 24 -5.30 -5.58 -11.26
N VAL A 25 -6.01 -4.64 -11.87
CA VAL A 25 -6.61 -3.51 -11.15
C VAL A 25 -7.62 -3.99 -10.12
N ALA A 26 -8.44 -4.97 -10.48
CA ALA A 26 -9.42 -5.55 -9.56
C ALA A 26 -8.75 -6.21 -8.35
N VAL A 27 -7.65 -6.95 -8.57
CA VAL A 27 -6.88 -7.56 -7.49
C VAL A 27 -6.28 -6.48 -6.58
N LEU A 28 -5.71 -5.42 -7.14
CA LEU A 28 -5.13 -4.33 -6.36
C LEU A 28 -6.19 -3.63 -5.49
N ARG A 29 -7.38 -3.41 -6.05
CA ARG A 29 -8.49 -2.81 -5.30
C ARG A 29 -8.95 -3.70 -4.16
N ALA A 30 -9.09 -5.00 -4.41
CA ALA A 30 -9.48 -5.97 -3.39
C ALA A 30 -8.44 -6.04 -2.28
N GLU A 31 -7.16 -6.07 -2.63
CA GLU A 31 -6.05 -6.07 -1.65
C GLU A 31 -6.03 -4.77 -0.84
N ARG A 32 -6.24 -3.63 -1.48
CA ARG A 32 -6.32 -2.34 -0.80
C ARG A 32 -7.45 -2.33 0.22
N ASP A 33 -8.64 -2.74 -0.20
CA ASP A 33 -9.82 -2.72 0.66
C ASP A 33 -9.68 -3.69 1.83
N ALA A 34 -9.12 -4.88 1.57
CA ALA A 34 -8.85 -5.88 2.61
C ALA A 34 -7.83 -5.35 3.62
N LEU A 35 -6.77 -4.71 3.14
CA LEU A 35 -5.75 -4.13 4.02
C LEU A 35 -6.32 -2.98 4.84
N ALA A 36 -7.13 -2.11 4.25
CA ALA A 36 -7.79 -1.03 4.97
C ALA A 36 -8.68 -1.56 6.08
N GLU A 37 -9.48 -2.59 5.82
CA GLU A 37 -10.32 -3.22 6.84
C GLU A 37 -9.51 -3.87 7.94
N HIS A 38 -8.43 -4.55 7.57
CA HIS A 38 -7.53 -5.16 8.56
C HIS A 38 -6.95 -4.10 9.51
N LEU A 39 -6.48 -2.98 8.96
CA LEU A 39 -5.92 -1.89 9.76
C LEU A 39 -6.98 -1.27 10.68
N ARG A 40 -8.18 -1.02 10.16
CA ARG A 40 -9.29 -0.48 10.97
C ARG A 40 -9.69 -1.44 12.09
N GLY A 41 -9.72 -2.74 11.79
CA GLY A 41 -10.02 -3.76 12.78
C GLY A 41 -8.99 -3.84 13.90
N ARG A 42 -7.75 -3.41 13.63
CA ARG A 42 -6.68 -3.34 14.64
C ARG A 42 -6.65 -2.00 15.38
N GLY A 43 -7.57 -1.08 15.06
CA GLY A 43 -7.69 0.20 15.75
C GLY A 43 -6.91 1.35 15.10
N HIS A 44 -6.26 1.10 13.98
CA HIS A 44 -5.59 2.17 13.24
C HIS A 44 -6.62 2.98 12.45
N LEU A 45 -6.36 4.28 12.26
CA LEU A 45 -7.18 5.10 11.38
C LEU A 45 -6.66 4.98 9.96
N VAL A 46 -7.57 4.87 9.00
CA VAL A 46 -7.23 4.76 7.58
C VAL A 46 -8.04 5.77 6.80
N ALA A 47 -7.38 6.63 6.04
CA ALA A 47 -8.05 7.57 5.17
C ALA A 47 -8.66 6.83 3.96
N PRO A 48 -9.85 7.24 3.48
CA PRO A 48 -10.40 6.66 2.26
C PRO A 48 -9.42 6.84 1.09
N SER A 49 -9.29 5.81 0.27
CA SER A 49 -8.35 5.84 -0.85
C SER A 49 -8.92 5.12 -2.06
N ASP A 50 -8.80 5.77 -3.23
CA ASP A 50 -9.05 5.17 -4.54
C ASP A 50 -7.74 4.91 -5.30
N ALA A 51 -6.59 5.16 -4.66
CA ALA A 51 -5.27 5.02 -5.23
C ALA A 51 -4.63 3.68 -4.85
N ASN A 52 -3.43 3.44 -5.34
CA ASN A 52 -2.67 2.24 -5.04
C ASN A 52 -1.84 2.34 -3.75
N PHE A 53 -2.24 3.22 -2.85
CA PHE A 53 -1.62 3.36 -1.54
C PHE A 53 -2.68 3.67 -0.50
N LEU A 54 -2.33 3.46 0.77
CA LEU A 54 -3.16 3.84 1.91
C LEU A 54 -2.38 4.80 2.80
N LEU A 55 -3.09 5.83 3.27
CA LEU A 55 -2.62 6.67 4.36
C LEU A 55 -3.25 6.15 5.64
N PHE A 56 -2.43 5.84 6.63
CA PHE A 56 -2.93 5.34 7.90
C PHE A 56 -2.24 6.05 9.06
N ARG A 57 -3.00 6.18 10.13
CA ARG A 57 -2.50 6.70 11.39
C ARG A 57 -2.37 5.51 12.33
N PRO A 58 -1.14 5.05 12.64
CA PRO A 58 -0.97 3.91 13.52
C PRO A 58 -1.46 4.23 14.91
N LEU A 59 -2.00 3.23 15.59
CA LEU A 59 -2.32 3.34 16.99
C LEU A 59 -1.02 3.26 17.77
N LEU A 60 -0.64 4.39 18.37
CA LEU A 60 0.63 4.50 19.08
C LEU A 60 0.40 4.32 20.58
N THR A 61 1.34 3.67 21.24
CA THR A 61 1.38 3.64 22.71
C THR A 61 1.85 4.98 23.25
N ALA A 62 1.61 5.22 24.52
CA ALA A 62 2.04 6.44 25.17
C ALA A 62 3.57 6.62 25.02
N GLY A 63 3.98 7.78 24.49
CA GLY A 63 5.38 8.08 24.21
C GLY A 63 5.91 7.58 22.89
N GLY A 64 5.11 6.83 22.10
CA GLY A 64 5.51 6.38 20.77
C GLY A 64 5.26 7.45 19.70
N ASP A 65 5.96 7.33 18.58
CA ASP A 65 5.74 8.17 17.40
C ASP A 65 5.81 7.33 16.13
N ARG A 66 5.48 7.94 15.00
CA ARG A 66 5.47 7.22 13.71
C ARG A 66 6.87 6.73 13.30
N ARG A 67 7.92 7.41 13.74
CA ARG A 67 9.30 7.01 13.43
C ARG A 67 9.63 5.65 14.07
N ALA A 68 9.13 5.39 15.25
CA ALA A 68 9.31 4.10 15.90
C ALA A 68 8.65 2.97 15.13
N VAL A 69 7.43 3.20 14.63
CA VAL A 69 6.71 2.24 13.79
C VAL A 69 7.44 2.05 12.47
N TRP A 70 7.82 3.14 11.82
CA TRP A 70 8.56 3.12 10.55
C TRP A 70 9.87 2.34 10.67
N GLN A 71 10.63 2.60 11.74
CA GLN A 71 11.91 1.91 11.97
C GLN A 71 11.71 0.43 12.24
N SER A 72 10.70 0.06 13.02
CA SER A 72 10.38 -1.34 13.30
C SER A 72 10.03 -2.11 12.02
N LEU A 73 9.26 -1.49 11.12
CA LEU A 73 8.93 -2.08 9.84
C LEU A 73 10.17 -2.23 8.95
N LEU A 74 11.01 -1.19 8.91
CA LEU A 74 12.25 -1.21 8.13
C LEU A 74 13.19 -2.32 8.63
N ASP A 75 13.30 -2.51 9.93
CA ASP A 75 14.12 -3.57 10.53
C ASP A 75 13.67 -4.95 10.11
N GLN A 76 12.40 -5.09 9.74
CA GLN A 76 11.82 -6.34 9.24
C GLN A 76 11.80 -6.39 7.70
N GLY A 77 12.45 -5.45 7.04
CA GLY A 77 12.55 -5.41 5.57
C GLY A 77 11.35 -4.78 4.86
N VAL A 78 10.47 -4.10 5.60
CA VAL A 78 9.29 -3.44 5.04
C VAL A 78 9.51 -1.93 5.02
N LEU A 79 9.56 -1.36 3.82
CA LEU A 79 9.77 0.08 3.63
C LEU A 79 8.45 0.77 3.33
N ILE A 80 8.05 1.67 4.21
CA ILE A 80 6.90 2.56 4.00
C ILE A 80 7.39 4.01 4.09
N ARG A 81 6.50 4.97 3.87
CA ARG A 81 6.87 6.39 3.85
C ARG A 81 6.20 7.17 4.97
N GLU A 82 6.97 8.06 5.55
CA GLU A 82 6.45 9.09 6.45
C GLU A 82 5.98 10.25 5.58
N VAL A 83 4.68 10.55 5.59
CA VAL A 83 4.09 11.60 4.76
C VAL A 83 3.04 12.37 5.55
N GLY A 84 2.90 13.65 5.24
CA GLY A 84 1.91 14.49 5.88
C GLY A 84 2.19 14.75 7.35
N PRO A 85 1.18 15.23 8.09
CA PRO A 85 1.36 15.55 9.49
C PRO A 85 1.58 14.29 10.35
N GLN A 86 2.26 14.46 11.48
CA GLN A 86 2.39 13.38 12.46
C GLN A 86 1.00 12.92 12.91
N PRO A 87 0.75 11.65 13.12
CA PRO A 87 1.64 10.49 12.91
C PRO A 87 1.29 9.65 11.68
N TRP A 88 0.86 10.26 10.59
CA TRP A 88 0.42 9.55 9.37
C TRP A 88 1.58 8.91 8.63
N LEU A 89 1.34 7.71 8.10
CA LEU A 89 2.27 6.95 7.28
C LEU A 89 1.56 6.51 6.00
N ARG A 90 2.35 6.26 4.95
CA ARG A 90 1.83 5.78 3.67
C ARG A 90 2.41 4.42 3.33
N VAL A 91 1.54 3.46 3.03
CA VAL A 91 1.93 2.15 2.52
C VAL A 91 1.39 1.98 1.10
N SER A 92 2.24 1.54 0.18
CA SER A 92 1.82 1.21 -1.18
C SER A 92 1.26 -0.20 -1.22
N ILE A 93 0.19 -0.39 -2.00
CA ILE A 93 -0.39 -1.71 -2.21
C ILE A 93 0.50 -2.47 -3.19
N GLY A 94 0.98 -3.62 -2.78
CA GLY A 94 1.83 -4.47 -3.60
C GLY A 94 1.16 -5.81 -3.90
N THR A 95 1.98 -6.84 -4.09
CA THR A 95 1.47 -8.19 -4.26
C THR A 95 0.83 -8.69 -2.95
N PRO A 96 0.00 -9.75 -2.99
CA PRO A 96 -0.53 -10.34 -1.77
C PRO A 96 0.55 -10.70 -0.74
N ASP A 97 1.70 -11.18 -1.20
CA ASP A 97 2.83 -11.50 -0.31
C ASP A 97 3.42 -10.24 0.33
N ASP A 98 3.56 -9.15 -0.43
CA ASP A 98 4.04 -7.87 0.09
C ASP A 98 3.08 -7.32 1.14
N ASN A 99 1.78 -7.40 0.87
CA ASN A 99 0.75 -6.91 1.79
C ASN A 99 0.71 -7.74 3.07
N SER A 100 0.89 -9.06 2.97
CA SER A 100 0.99 -9.95 4.12
C SER A 100 2.23 -9.65 4.97
N ALA A 101 3.36 -9.39 4.33
CA ALA A 101 4.58 -9.01 5.03
C ALA A 101 4.39 -7.70 5.81
N PHE A 102 3.72 -6.73 5.21
CA PHE A 102 3.39 -5.48 5.88
C PHE A 102 2.49 -5.70 7.10
N ARG A 103 1.43 -6.51 6.95
CA ARG A 103 0.52 -6.83 8.07
C ARG A 103 1.27 -7.45 9.24
N THR A 104 2.09 -8.45 8.96
CA THR A 104 2.87 -9.15 9.98
C THR A 104 3.84 -8.20 10.67
N ALA A 105 4.57 -7.39 9.90
CA ALA A 105 5.53 -6.44 10.44
C ALA A 105 4.85 -5.38 11.31
N LEU A 106 3.68 -4.90 10.89
CA LEU A 106 2.93 -3.91 11.65
C LEU A 106 2.39 -4.50 12.97
N GLU A 107 1.93 -5.75 12.93
CA GLU A 107 1.47 -6.44 14.14
C GLU A 107 2.60 -6.61 15.15
N GLU A 108 3.80 -6.92 14.69
CA GLU A 108 4.97 -7.02 15.55
C GLU A 108 5.40 -5.66 16.10
N ALA A 109 5.18 -4.59 15.34
CA ALA A 109 5.45 -3.22 15.81
C ALA A 109 4.37 -2.71 16.79
N ASP A 110 3.20 -3.31 16.78
CA ASP A 110 2.07 -2.98 17.64
C ASP A 110 2.21 -3.76 18.96
N PRO A 111 2.35 -3.08 20.10
CA PRO A 111 2.58 -3.76 21.37
C PRO A 111 1.36 -4.46 21.97
N ARG A 112 0.23 -4.43 21.29
CA ARG A 112 -0.99 -5.09 21.77
C ARG A 112 -1.00 -6.58 21.51
#